data_7b1dab8af34b499624089c8f7c53962a
#
_entry.id   7b1dab8af34b499624089c8f7c53962a
#
_cell.length_a   1.000
_cell.length_b   1.000
_cell.length_c   1.000
_cell.angle_alpha   90.00
_cell.angle_beta   90.00
_cell.angle_gamma   90.00
#
_symmetry.space_group_name_H-M   'P 1'
#
loop_
_entity.id
_entity.type
_entity.pdbx_description
1 polymer ?
#
loop_
_entity_poly.entity_id
_entity_poly.type
_entity_poly.pdbx_seq_one_letter_code
_entity_poly.pdbx_strand_id
1 'polypeptide(L)'
;KLSKNKKAEEEYIEAAVIQTINGKSPMNIYTTTEKNQIVAFFDNGTGFLNSKDYAKEFQSASEFMKEFGNEVTRELIRIELEKEEDILKKNNKEYEKLKKENIDLHKDIENYKQKIKKAEADIVTNDKDQERSKAAIEAQTKIVETVQTKLNNVGKEMKK
;
A
#
# COMPACT_ATOMS: atom_id res chain seq x y z
N LYS A 1 16.98 -38.95 -8.07
CA LYS A 1 17.38 -38.23 -6.85
C LYS A 1 18.52 -37.28 -7.21
N LEU A 2 18.37 -35.99 -6.95
CA LEU A 2 19.42 -35.01 -7.19
C LEU A 2 20.52 -35.21 -6.13
N SER A 3 21.76 -35.37 -6.56
CA SER A 3 22.93 -35.48 -5.68
C SER A 3 23.92 -34.35 -5.96
N LYS A 4 24.51 -33.80 -4.89
CA LYS A 4 25.49 -32.70 -5.00
C LYS A 4 26.90 -33.25 -4.90
N ASN A 5 27.75 -32.89 -5.83
CA ASN A 5 29.19 -33.12 -5.69
C ASN A 5 29.81 -31.97 -4.90
N LYS A 6 30.17 -32.22 -3.64
CA LYS A 6 30.74 -31.20 -2.73
C LYS A 6 32.14 -30.67 -3.16
N LYS A 7 32.79 -31.33 -4.13
CA LYS A 7 34.12 -30.92 -4.62
C LYS A 7 34.10 -30.14 -5.94
N ALA A 8 33.01 -30.21 -6.67
CA ALA A 8 32.76 -29.40 -7.85
C ALA A 8 31.37 -28.79 -7.68
N GLU A 9 31.14 -27.57 -8.18
CA GLU A 9 29.82 -26.93 -8.17
C GLU A 9 28.85 -27.58 -9.19
N GLU A 10 28.82 -28.92 -9.17
CA GLU A 10 28.07 -29.77 -10.06
C GLU A 10 26.93 -30.46 -9.31
N GLU A 11 25.79 -30.50 -9.91
CA GLU A 11 24.69 -31.35 -9.49
C GLU A 11 24.51 -32.46 -10.52
N TYR A 12 24.18 -33.68 -10.10
CA TYR A 12 23.91 -34.75 -11.03
C TYR A 12 22.66 -35.55 -10.70
N ILE A 13 22.04 -36.06 -11.74
CA ILE A 13 20.90 -36.97 -11.66
C ILE A 13 21.35 -38.31 -12.24
N GLU A 14 21.31 -39.34 -11.43
CA GLU A 14 21.68 -40.69 -11.82
C GLU A 14 20.48 -41.45 -12.41
N ALA A 15 20.70 -42.21 -13.46
CA ALA A 15 19.74 -43.09 -14.08
C ALA A 15 18.42 -42.40 -14.52
N ALA A 16 18.49 -41.15 -14.98
CA ALA A 16 17.33 -40.44 -15.54
C ALA A 16 16.84 -41.10 -16.82
N VAL A 17 15.52 -41.24 -16.96
CA VAL A 17 14.89 -41.69 -18.21
C VAL A 17 14.14 -40.53 -18.82
N ILE A 18 14.65 -40.04 -19.98
CA ILE A 18 14.01 -39.00 -20.79
C ILE A 18 13.67 -39.60 -22.14
N GLN A 19 12.42 -39.99 -22.33
CA GLN A 19 11.96 -40.75 -23.50
C GLN A 19 12.28 -40.08 -24.84
N THR A 20 12.24 -38.75 -24.86
CA THR A 20 12.51 -37.93 -26.06
C THR A 20 14.00 -37.94 -26.44
N ILE A 21 14.90 -38.23 -25.51
CA ILE A 21 16.35 -38.24 -25.77
C ILE A 21 16.88 -39.64 -26.00
N ASN A 22 16.64 -40.56 -25.08
CA ASN A 22 17.26 -41.89 -25.07
C ASN A 22 16.21 -43.03 -24.92
N GLY A 23 14.98 -42.79 -25.29
CA GLY A 23 13.90 -43.78 -25.20
C GLY A 23 13.68 -44.25 -23.74
N LYS A 24 13.79 -45.59 -23.50
CA LYS A 24 13.65 -46.18 -22.17
C LYS A 24 14.97 -46.41 -21.45
N SER A 25 16.09 -46.10 -22.10
CA SER A 25 17.42 -46.33 -21.53
C SER A 25 17.73 -45.23 -20.50
N PRO A 26 18.29 -45.60 -19.32
CA PRO A 26 18.72 -44.63 -18.35
C PRO A 26 19.94 -43.85 -18.84
N MET A 27 20.09 -42.62 -18.37
CA MET A 27 21.26 -41.79 -18.60
C MET A 27 21.60 -41.02 -17.33
N ASN A 28 22.83 -40.56 -17.20
CA ASN A 28 23.22 -39.64 -16.14
C ASN A 28 23.24 -38.21 -16.70
N ILE A 29 22.77 -37.25 -15.90
CA ILE A 29 22.76 -35.85 -16.28
C ILE A 29 23.60 -35.09 -15.27
N TYR A 30 24.59 -34.38 -15.74
CA TYR A 30 25.45 -33.51 -14.94
C TYR A 30 25.12 -32.08 -15.29
N THR A 31 24.94 -31.23 -14.29
CA THR A 31 24.62 -29.81 -14.50
C THR A 31 25.61 -28.93 -13.75
N THR A 32 26.00 -27.85 -14.42
CA THR A 32 26.77 -26.77 -13.81
C THR A 32 26.00 -25.46 -13.97
N THR A 33 26.16 -24.56 -13.00
CA THR A 33 25.54 -23.23 -13.07
C THR A 33 26.64 -22.19 -13.20
N GLU A 34 26.67 -21.48 -14.32
CA GLU A 34 27.60 -20.38 -14.57
C GLU A 34 26.82 -19.11 -14.90
N LYS A 35 27.01 -18.02 -14.14
CA LYS A 35 26.49 -16.67 -14.46
C LYS A 35 25.03 -16.64 -14.93
N ASN A 36 24.12 -17.30 -14.28
CA ASN A 36 22.70 -17.44 -14.68
C ASN A 36 22.44 -18.35 -15.88
N GLN A 37 23.39 -19.17 -16.26
CA GLN A 37 23.19 -20.21 -17.27
C GLN A 37 23.31 -21.57 -16.62
N ILE A 38 22.45 -22.52 -17.04
CA ILE A 38 22.54 -23.92 -16.67
C ILE A 38 23.10 -24.64 -17.90
N VAL A 39 24.24 -25.30 -17.68
CA VAL A 39 24.83 -26.19 -18.69
C VAL A 39 24.59 -27.63 -18.25
N ALA A 40 24.03 -28.45 -19.13
CA ALA A 40 23.76 -29.85 -18.86
C ALA A 40 24.55 -30.74 -19.80
N PHE A 41 25.15 -31.78 -19.24
CA PHE A 41 25.87 -32.85 -19.94
C PHE A 41 25.12 -34.16 -19.73
N PHE A 42 24.80 -34.84 -20.81
CA PHE A 42 24.04 -36.08 -20.81
C PHE A 42 24.96 -37.23 -21.13
N ASP A 43 25.11 -38.21 -20.23
CA ASP A 43 25.91 -39.38 -20.39
C ASP A 43 24.99 -40.61 -20.56
N ASN A 44 25.03 -41.26 -21.72
CA ASN A 44 24.21 -42.43 -22.04
C ASN A 44 24.82 -43.77 -21.60
N GLY A 45 25.91 -43.73 -20.82
CA GLY A 45 26.65 -44.91 -20.34
C GLY A 45 27.76 -45.36 -21.28
N THR A 46 27.83 -44.82 -22.50
CA THR A 46 28.91 -45.05 -23.46
C THR A 46 29.71 -43.80 -23.76
N GLY A 47 29.23 -42.67 -23.30
CA GLY A 47 29.86 -41.35 -23.39
C GLY A 47 28.87 -40.21 -23.34
N PHE A 48 29.40 -39.00 -23.31
CA PHE A 48 28.58 -37.77 -23.33
C PHE A 48 28.00 -37.54 -24.72
N LEU A 49 26.73 -37.18 -24.75
CA LEU A 49 26.03 -36.81 -26.01
C LEU A 49 26.72 -35.62 -26.68
N ASN A 50 27.04 -35.79 -27.95
CA ASN A 50 27.68 -34.75 -28.75
C ASN A 50 27.14 -34.80 -30.20
N SER A 51 27.40 -33.73 -30.95
CA SER A 51 26.89 -33.60 -32.33
C SER A 51 27.54 -34.51 -33.37
N LYS A 52 28.63 -35.20 -33.04
CA LYS A 52 29.34 -36.12 -33.97
C LYS A 52 28.85 -37.54 -33.81
N ASP A 53 28.92 -38.07 -32.58
CA ASP A 53 28.74 -39.50 -32.32
C ASP A 53 27.26 -39.84 -32.00
N TYR A 54 26.51 -38.87 -31.44
CA TYR A 54 25.12 -39.02 -31.00
C TYR A 54 24.24 -37.87 -31.51
N ALA A 55 24.33 -37.53 -32.80
CA ALA A 55 23.73 -36.31 -33.36
C ALA A 55 22.23 -36.17 -33.09
N LYS A 56 21.47 -37.28 -33.17
CA LYS A 56 20.02 -37.28 -32.97
C LYS A 56 19.66 -37.06 -31.48
N GLU A 57 20.30 -37.82 -30.61
CA GLU A 57 20.09 -37.72 -29.18
C GLU A 57 20.55 -36.35 -28.65
N PHE A 58 21.66 -35.81 -29.17
CA PHE A 58 22.16 -34.48 -28.85
C PHE A 58 21.18 -33.39 -29.27
N GLN A 59 20.54 -33.51 -30.45
CA GLN A 59 19.50 -32.59 -30.88
C GLN A 59 18.29 -32.63 -29.92
N SER A 60 17.81 -33.85 -29.60
CA SER A 60 16.70 -34.02 -28.67
C SER A 60 17.01 -33.49 -27.28
N ALA A 61 18.24 -33.67 -26.79
CA ALA A 61 18.69 -33.09 -25.52
C ALA A 61 18.73 -31.55 -25.57
N SER A 62 19.15 -30.98 -26.68
CA SER A 62 19.16 -29.52 -26.89
C SER A 62 17.74 -28.94 -26.92
N GLU A 63 16.78 -29.62 -27.55
CA GLU A 63 15.38 -29.24 -27.57
C GLU A 63 14.77 -29.33 -26.16
N PHE A 64 15.02 -30.43 -25.47
CA PHE A 64 14.61 -30.59 -24.07
C PHE A 64 15.13 -29.44 -23.15
N MET A 65 16.40 -29.07 -23.28
CA MET A 65 16.97 -27.96 -22.49
C MET A 65 16.36 -26.62 -22.86
N LYS A 66 15.99 -26.38 -24.10
CA LYS A 66 15.25 -25.16 -24.52
C LYS A 66 13.85 -25.13 -23.89
N GLU A 67 13.11 -26.24 -23.94
CA GLU A 67 11.79 -26.35 -23.32
C GLU A 67 11.86 -26.15 -21.81
N PHE A 68 12.84 -26.76 -21.15
CA PHE A 68 13.10 -26.56 -19.73
C PHE A 68 13.37 -25.09 -19.41
N GLY A 69 14.25 -24.42 -20.16
CA GLY A 69 14.55 -23.00 -19.98
C GLY A 69 13.31 -22.10 -20.17
N ASN A 70 12.48 -22.44 -21.16
CA ASN A 70 11.21 -21.73 -21.39
C ASN A 70 10.23 -21.90 -20.20
N GLU A 71 10.14 -23.12 -19.66
CA GLU A 71 9.23 -23.39 -18.53
C GLU A 71 9.70 -22.70 -17.26
N VAL A 72 11.00 -22.71 -16.97
CA VAL A 72 11.58 -21.93 -15.85
C VAL A 72 11.30 -20.44 -16.03
N THR A 73 11.45 -19.91 -17.23
CA THR A 73 11.16 -18.50 -17.52
C THR A 73 9.68 -18.18 -17.32
N ARG A 74 8.78 -19.04 -17.79
CA ARG A 74 7.33 -18.87 -17.56
C ARG A 74 6.99 -18.85 -16.06
N GLU A 75 7.61 -19.74 -15.29
CA GLU A 75 7.36 -19.81 -13.85
C GLU A 75 7.85 -18.54 -13.13
N LEU A 76 9.03 -18.04 -13.49
CA LEU A 76 9.53 -16.78 -12.96
C LEU A 76 8.57 -15.60 -13.28
N ILE A 77 8.06 -15.54 -14.50
CA ILE A 77 7.09 -14.52 -14.92
C ILE A 77 5.76 -14.68 -14.15
N ARG A 78 5.30 -15.90 -13.87
CA ARG A 78 4.10 -16.14 -13.06
C ARG A 78 4.27 -15.63 -11.64
N ILE A 79 5.44 -15.90 -11.02
CA ILE A 79 5.76 -15.41 -9.67
C ILE A 79 5.81 -13.87 -9.64
N GLU A 80 6.35 -13.25 -10.67
CA GLU A 80 6.39 -11.79 -10.80
C GLU A 80 4.96 -11.24 -10.95
N LEU A 81 4.15 -11.84 -11.83
CA LEU A 81 2.76 -11.45 -12.04
C LEU A 81 1.94 -11.52 -10.74
N GLU A 82 2.05 -12.61 -9.99
CA GLU A 82 1.35 -12.77 -8.70
C GLU A 82 1.72 -11.66 -7.71
N LYS A 83 3.00 -11.28 -7.65
CA LYS A 83 3.45 -10.16 -6.79
C LYS A 83 2.84 -8.84 -7.23
N GLU A 84 2.82 -8.54 -8.53
CA GLU A 84 2.24 -7.30 -9.05
C GLU A 84 0.72 -7.25 -8.87
N GLU A 85 0.01 -8.38 -9.03
CA GLU A 85 -1.41 -8.49 -8.72
C GLU A 85 -1.72 -8.23 -7.25
N ASP A 86 -0.88 -8.71 -6.33
CA ASP A 86 -1.01 -8.44 -4.90
C ASP A 86 -0.79 -6.96 -4.56
N ILE A 87 0.19 -6.33 -5.21
CA ILE A 87 0.44 -4.88 -5.07
C ILE A 87 -0.77 -4.10 -5.60
N LEU A 88 -1.26 -4.44 -6.78
CA LEU A 88 -2.44 -3.81 -7.37
C LEU A 88 -3.67 -3.93 -6.45
N LYS A 89 -3.89 -5.09 -5.87
CA LYS A 89 -4.99 -5.32 -4.93
C LYS A 89 -4.88 -4.46 -3.66
N LYS A 90 -3.67 -4.28 -3.13
CA LYS A 90 -3.41 -3.39 -1.98
C LYS A 90 -3.68 -1.93 -2.34
N ASN A 91 -3.17 -1.48 -3.49
CA ASN A 91 -3.35 -0.12 -3.97
C ASN A 91 -4.83 0.21 -4.21
N ASN A 92 -5.59 -0.71 -4.79
CA ASN A 92 -7.03 -0.54 -4.98
C ASN A 92 -7.79 -0.41 -3.65
N LYS A 93 -7.43 -1.21 -2.63
CA LYS A 93 -8.03 -1.08 -1.30
C LYS A 93 -7.74 0.28 -0.66
N GLU A 94 -6.50 0.76 -0.77
CA GLU A 94 -6.10 2.06 -0.22
C GLU A 94 -6.81 3.20 -0.98
N TYR A 95 -6.93 3.10 -2.31
CA TYR A 95 -7.67 4.05 -3.11
C TYR A 95 -9.14 4.18 -2.67
N GLU A 96 -9.84 3.06 -2.48
CA GLU A 96 -11.24 3.08 -2.02
C GLU A 96 -11.39 3.65 -0.60
N LYS A 97 -10.40 3.40 0.28
CA LYS A 97 -10.36 4.00 1.61
C LYS A 97 -10.21 5.53 1.53
N LEU A 98 -9.23 6.02 0.76
CA LEU A 98 -8.99 7.46 0.58
C LEU A 98 -10.19 8.15 -0.07
N LYS A 99 -10.86 7.49 -1.01
CA LYS A 99 -12.09 8.01 -1.64
C LYS A 99 -13.21 8.18 -0.62
N LYS A 100 -13.39 7.20 0.27
CA LYS A 100 -14.39 7.30 1.35
C LYS A 100 -14.03 8.43 2.33
N GLU A 101 -12.78 8.51 2.75
CA GLU A 101 -12.29 9.57 3.62
C GLU A 101 -12.51 10.96 3.01
N ASN A 102 -12.24 11.11 1.72
CA ASN A 102 -12.50 12.36 0.99
C ASN A 102 -14.00 12.77 1.04
N ILE A 103 -14.91 11.81 0.86
CA ILE A 103 -16.36 12.06 0.96
C ILE A 103 -16.73 12.51 2.38
N ASP A 104 -16.16 11.89 3.41
CA ASP A 104 -16.45 12.24 4.79
C ASP A 104 -15.90 13.63 5.13
N LEU A 105 -14.70 13.97 4.67
CA LEU A 105 -14.14 15.33 4.81
C LEU A 105 -15.02 16.40 4.14
N HIS A 106 -15.58 16.12 2.96
CA HIS A 106 -16.52 17.06 2.33
C HIS A 106 -17.80 17.27 3.15
N LYS A 107 -18.34 16.21 3.76
CA LYS A 107 -19.50 16.33 4.69
C LYS A 107 -19.14 17.16 5.91
N ASP A 108 -17.96 16.95 6.48
CA ASP A 108 -17.50 17.72 7.64
C ASP A 108 -17.33 19.21 7.30
N ILE A 109 -16.78 19.52 6.15
CA ILE A 109 -16.70 20.90 5.65
C ILE A 109 -18.10 21.53 5.59
N GLU A 110 -19.09 20.84 5.06
CA GLU A 110 -20.46 21.36 4.99
C GLU A 110 -21.08 21.58 6.37
N ASN A 111 -20.89 20.62 7.28
CA ASN A 111 -21.31 20.75 8.68
C ASN A 111 -20.66 21.95 9.38
N TYR A 112 -19.36 22.17 9.17
CA TYR A 112 -18.66 23.32 9.74
C TYR A 112 -19.17 24.63 9.15
N LYS A 113 -19.45 24.73 7.86
CA LYS A 113 -20.07 25.91 7.24
C LYS A 113 -21.42 26.26 7.89
N GLN A 114 -22.25 25.26 8.15
CA GLN A 114 -23.53 25.48 8.83
C GLN A 114 -23.35 25.98 10.26
N LYS A 115 -22.39 25.41 11.01
CA LYS A 115 -22.06 25.88 12.35
C LYS A 115 -21.54 27.31 12.37
N ILE A 116 -20.67 27.66 11.41
CA ILE A 116 -20.16 29.03 11.25
C ILE A 116 -21.32 30.00 10.98
N LYS A 117 -22.19 29.69 10.03
CA LYS A 117 -23.36 30.53 9.71
C LYS A 117 -24.25 30.73 10.94
N LYS A 118 -24.47 29.69 11.74
CA LYS A 118 -25.24 29.83 12.98
C LYS A 118 -24.51 30.75 14.00
N ALA A 119 -23.22 30.53 14.21
CA ALA A 119 -22.43 31.36 15.13
C ALA A 119 -22.40 32.82 14.71
N GLU A 120 -22.32 33.14 13.42
CA GLU A 120 -22.42 34.49 12.89
C GLU A 120 -23.79 35.14 13.21
N ALA A 121 -24.90 34.40 13.06
CA ALA A 121 -26.22 34.86 13.44
C ALA A 121 -26.38 35.08 14.95
N ASP A 122 -25.79 34.19 15.75
CA ASP A 122 -25.79 34.30 17.22
C ASP A 122 -24.97 35.52 17.67
N ILE A 123 -23.85 35.84 17.02
CA ILE A 123 -23.07 37.07 17.27
C ILE A 123 -23.91 38.31 16.99
N VAL A 124 -24.59 38.41 15.83
CA VAL A 124 -25.43 39.54 15.51
C VAL A 124 -26.54 39.74 16.54
N THR A 125 -27.12 38.67 17.06
CA THR A 125 -28.13 38.72 18.12
C THR A 125 -27.52 39.23 19.45
N ASN A 126 -26.37 38.68 19.83
CA ASN A 126 -25.67 39.09 21.04
C ASN A 126 -25.26 40.55 21.01
N ASP A 127 -24.75 41.05 19.88
CA ASP A 127 -24.41 42.49 19.74
C ASP A 127 -25.60 43.39 19.96
N LYS A 128 -26.79 43.06 19.44
CA LYS A 128 -28.02 43.82 19.71
C LYS A 128 -28.41 43.77 21.18
N ASP A 129 -28.26 42.64 21.83
CA ASP A 129 -28.58 42.50 23.27
C ASP A 129 -27.58 43.27 24.13
N GLN A 130 -26.30 43.31 23.74
CA GLN A 130 -25.31 44.17 24.38
C GLN A 130 -25.66 45.65 24.28
N GLU A 131 -26.06 46.16 23.11
CA GLU A 131 -26.45 47.54 22.93
C GLU A 131 -27.69 47.88 23.78
N ARG A 132 -28.70 47.00 23.86
CA ARG A 132 -29.87 47.17 24.74
C ARG A 132 -29.48 47.20 26.20
N SER A 133 -28.60 46.31 26.63
CA SER A 133 -28.10 46.23 28.01
C SER A 133 -27.33 47.51 28.39
N LYS A 134 -26.47 48.00 27.46
CA LYS A 134 -25.75 49.25 27.65
C LYS A 134 -26.67 50.43 27.85
N ALA A 135 -27.69 50.57 27.00
CA ALA A 135 -28.68 51.65 27.16
C ALA A 135 -29.46 51.57 28.49
N ALA A 136 -29.80 50.34 28.92
CA ALA A 136 -30.44 50.10 30.22
C ALA A 136 -29.55 50.51 31.40
N ILE A 137 -28.25 50.16 31.32
CA ILE A 137 -27.26 50.58 32.34
C ILE A 137 -27.16 52.10 32.40
N GLU A 138 -27.06 52.81 31.29
CA GLU A 138 -26.98 54.25 31.22
C GLU A 138 -28.23 54.91 31.84
N ALA A 139 -29.43 54.40 31.52
CA ALA A 139 -30.66 54.86 32.11
C ALA A 139 -30.69 54.63 33.63
N GLN A 140 -30.31 53.47 34.09
CA GLN A 140 -30.28 53.12 35.51
C GLN A 140 -29.27 53.99 36.27
N THR A 141 -28.11 54.26 35.68
CA THR A 141 -27.08 55.13 36.25
C THR A 141 -27.66 56.52 36.53
N LYS A 142 -28.38 57.14 35.61
CA LYS A 142 -29.04 58.44 35.81
C LYS A 142 -30.07 58.41 36.93
N ILE A 143 -30.82 57.32 37.06
CA ILE A 143 -31.77 57.14 38.18
C ILE A 143 -31.03 57.10 39.51
N VAL A 144 -29.96 56.31 39.56
CA VAL A 144 -29.13 56.19 40.77
C VAL A 144 -28.54 57.56 41.20
N GLU A 145 -27.98 58.32 40.28
CA GLU A 145 -27.48 59.68 40.51
C GLU A 145 -28.58 60.64 41.06
N THR A 146 -29.77 60.55 40.47
CA THR A 146 -30.93 61.33 40.93
C THR A 146 -31.34 60.99 42.35
N VAL A 147 -31.43 59.70 42.67
CA VAL A 147 -31.78 59.21 44.02
C VAL A 147 -30.71 59.59 45.01
N GLN A 148 -29.43 59.47 44.65
CA GLN A 148 -28.31 59.87 45.48
C GLN A 148 -28.34 61.36 45.80
N THR A 149 -28.69 62.22 44.86
CA THR A 149 -28.83 63.63 45.02
C THR A 149 -29.98 63.93 45.98
N LYS A 150 -31.16 63.32 45.86
CA LYS A 150 -32.27 63.46 46.83
C LYS A 150 -31.86 63.06 48.23
N LEU A 151 -31.20 61.94 48.40
CA LEU A 151 -30.69 61.47 49.68
C LEU A 151 -29.75 62.50 50.39
N ASN A 152 -28.83 63.04 49.57
CA ASN A 152 -27.89 64.06 50.07
C ASN A 152 -28.59 65.39 50.52
N ASN A 153 -29.70 65.75 49.83
CA ASN A 153 -30.46 66.97 50.21
C ASN A 153 -31.25 66.79 51.46
N VAL A 154 -31.93 65.68 51.69
CA VAL A 154 -32.60 65.38 52.98
C VAL A 154 -31.65 65.46 54.16
N GLY A 155 -30.42 64.93 53.98
CA GLY A 155 -29.41 65.05 55.05
C GLY A 155 -28.92 66.49 55.39
N LYS A 156 -29.13 67.44 54.45
CA LYS A 156 -28.83 68.86 54.67
C LYS A 156 -29.97 69.64 55.37
N GLU A 157 -31.23 69.25 55.06
CA GLU A 157 -32.38 69.87 55.70
C GLU A 157 -32.56 69.52 57.15
N MET A 158 -32.07 68.31 57.55
CA MET A 158 -32.09 67.91 59.01
C MET A 158 -30.98 68.55 59.84
N LYS A 159 -30.07 69.31 59.26
CA LYS A 159 -28.96 70.01 60.00
C LYS A 159 -29.20 71.51 60.13
N LYS A 160 -30.35 72.01 59.74
CA LYS A 160 -30.84 73.40 60.05
C LYS A 160 -31.84 73.35 61.18
#